data_7c9af67957101531ed91e4746565a69b
#
_entry.id   7c9af67957101531ed91e4746565a69b
#
_cell.length_a   1.000
_cell.length_b   1.000
_cell.length_c   1.000
_cell.angle_alpha   90.00
_cell.angle_beta   90.00
_cell.angle_gamma   90.00
#
_symmetry.space_group_name_H-M   'P 1'
#
loop_
_entity.id
_entity.type
_entity.pdbx_description
1 polymer ?
#
loop_
_entity_poly.entity_id
_entity_poly.type
_entity_poly.pdbx_seq_one_letter_code
_entity_poly.pdbx_strand_id
1 'polypeptide(L)'
;ITYHPSQTEPLRYCNRGFVFYARPGDHLKVKGNVEFFPAMHKEGGMYDDPRLQRILTLEDSITVEQNKIYRKLYYFANLRGTPQANPDSMMYYNQAYSQCRSSELSEALKEFRNTADDSEYAAWEYLQAVNRVSYSEAAERFTRFTPEIKSSTIGRKLEQLLKVMKNIEPGNTPSEFTVITSDSARISLSDYRGKYLLIYHWGYGCPGTTWVHPRLLKLYEEYHDKGFEILGFTGDKQPETLSQDSEVASLFYPPWATVYTNQKENSFIADDYYFNGVPILMVISPEGKTLLRGYSGIYQPLKELLEKEMGK
;
A
#
# COMPACT_ATOMS: atom_id res chain seq x y z
N ILE A 1 2.11 2.00 21.74
CA ILE A 1 1.83 3.08 22.71
C ILE A 1 1.61 4.36 21.90
N THR A 2 0.43 4.91 21.98
CA THR A 2 0.11 6.19 21.32
C THR A 2 0.19 7.30 22.37
N TYR A 3 1.05 8.28 22.17
CA TYR A 3 1.10 9.47 23.00
C TYR A 3 0.09 10.49 22.46
N HIS A 4 -0.79 11.00 23.32
CA HIS A 4 -1.74 12.07 23.00
C HIS A 4 -1.29 13.33 23.77
N PRO A 5 -0.64 14.31 23.11
CA PRO A 5 -0.32 15.57 23.76
C PRO A 5 -1.58 16.32 24.16
N SER A 6 -1.47 17.13 25.22
CA SER A 6 -2.57 17.97 25.68
C SER A 6 -3.05 18.93 24.59
N GLN A 7 -4.33 19.33 24.63
CA GLN A 7 -4.96 20.14 23.57
C GLN A 7 -4.34 21.54 23.36
N THR A 8 -3.41 21.95 24.23
CA THR A 8 -2.77 23.25 24.21
C THR A 8 -1.42 23.31 23.50
N GLU A 9 -0.88 22.15 23.05
CA GLU A 9 0.43 22.12 22.40
C GLU A 9 0.32 22.04 20.87
N PRO A 10 1.10 22.87 20.13
CA PRO A 10 1.12 22.85 18.66
C PRO A 10 1.70 21.56 18.06
N LEU A 11 2.05 20.58 18.89
CA LEU A 11 2.67 19.30 18.51
C LEU A 11 1.68 18.22 18.07
N ARG A 12 0.39 18.54 17.91
CA ARG A 12 -0.69 17.58 17.54
C ARG A 12 -0.40 16.72 16.32
N TYR A 13 0.59 17.05 15.51
CA TYR A 13 0.86 16.38 14.22
C TYR A 13 2.21 15.69 14.13
N CYS A 14 3.06 15.78 15.16
CA CYS A 14 4.25 14.94 15.28
C CYS A 14 3.94 13.52 15.78
N ASN A 15 2.68 13.19 15.97
CA ASN A 15 2.19 11.89 16.42
C ASN A 15 2.16 10.86 15.29
N ARG A 16 3.25 10.73 14.58
CA ARG A 16 3.52 9.48 13.86
C ARG A 16 3.99 8.50 14.92
N GLY A 17 3.15 7.51 15.25
CA GLY A 17 3.58 6.40 16.07
C GLY A 17 4.85 5.81 15.49
N PHE A 18 5.71 5.24 16.31
CA PHE A 18 6.79 4.39 15.83
C PHE A 18 6.29 2.95 15.76
N VAL A 19 6.80 2.20 14.79
CA VAL A 19 6.48 0.80 14.62
C VAL A 19 7.63 -0.02 15.21
N PHE A 20 7.29 -1.04 15.96
CA PHE A 20 8.24 -2.04 16.43
C PHE A 20 7.62 -3.42 16.31
N TYR A 21 8.45 -4.41 16.12
CA TYR A 21 8.08 -5.80 16.17
C TYR A 21 8.42 -6.37 17.57
N ALA A 22 7.51 -7.14 18.13
CA ALA A 22 7.72 -7.83 19.40
C ALA A 22 7.10 -9.23 19.34
N ARG A 23 7.77 -10.20 19.92
CA ARG A 23 7.28 -11.57 20.09
C ARG A 23 6.72 -11.74 21.51
N PRO A 24 5.81 -12.68 21.74
CA PRO A 24 5.45 -13.07 23.08
C PRO A 24 6.69 -13.45 23.90
N GLY A 25 6.87 -12.81 25.06
CA GLY A 25 8.02 -13.01 25.93
C GLY A 25 9.22 -12.07 25.69
N ASP A 26 9.21 -11.26 24.66
CA ASP A 26 10.24 -10.23 24.47
C ASP A 26 10.14 -9.14 25.55
N HIS A 27 11.30 -8.78 26.10
CA HIS A 27 11.45 -7.64 27.00
C HIS A 27 12.11 -6.50 26.23
N LEU A 28 11.29 -5.62 25.66
CA LEU A 28 11.78 -4.49 24.88
C LEU A 28 11.94 -3.25 25.77
N LYS A 29 13.06 -2.57 25.59
CA LYS A 29 13.33 -1.27 26.19
C LYS A 29 13.39 -0.21 25.12
N VAL A 30 12.55 0.79 25.25
CA VAL A 30 12.45 1.91 24.31
C VAL A 30 12.84 3.17 25.05
N LYS A 31 13.84 3.88 24.52
CA LYS A 31 14.39 5.12 25.08
C LYS A 31 14.37 6.21 24.04
N GLY A 32 14.02 7.42 24.42
CA GLY A 32 14.06 8.58 23.52
C GLY A 32 13.30 9.77 24.10
N ASN A 33 13.25 10.84 23.32
CA ASN A 33 12.48 12.02 23.65
C ASN A 33 11.08 11.93 23.01
N VAL A 34 10.03 12.04 23.81
CA VAL A 34 8.63 12.02 23.34
C VAL A 34 8.31 13.13 22.32
N GLU A 35 9.09 14.21 22.32
CA GLU A 35 8.99 15.25 21.30
C GLU A 35 9.52 14.80 19.92
N PHE A 36 10.35 13.75 19.90
CA PHE A 36 10.93 13.13 18.71
C PHE A 36 10.51 11.65 18.63
N PHE A 37 9.25 11.40 18.84
CA PHE A 37 8.68 10.06 18.97
C PHE A 37 9.13 9.03 17.89
N PRO A 38 9.35 9.41 16.63
CA PRO A 38 9.88 8.48 15.62
C PRO A 38 11.33 8.02 15.86
N ALA A 39 12.16 8.82 16.57
CA ALA A 39 13.55 8.51 16.87
C ALA A 39 13.71 7.87 18.25
N MET A 40 13.00 6.78 18.50
CA MET A 40 13.08 6.04 19.76
C MET A 40 14.05 4.86 19.62
N HIS A 41 15.13 4.90 20.38
CA HIS A 41 16.08 3.80 20.43
C HIS A 41 15.46 2.54 21.02
N LYS A 42 15.68 1.39 20.38
CA LYS A 42 15.05 0.10 20.70
C LYS A 42 16.15 -0.88 21.11
N GLU A 43 15.98 -1.51 22.27
CA GLU A 43 16.87 -2.54 22.82
C GLU A 43 16.04 -3.76 23.23
N GLY A 44 16.63 -4.94 23.25
CA GLY A 44 16.01 -6.19 23.67
C GLY A 44 15.44 -7.02 22.50
N GLY A 45 15.32 -8.32 22.71
CA GLY A 45 14.81 -9.24 21.70
C GLY A 45 15.61 -9.20 20.41
N MET A 46 14.95 -9.05 19.29
CA MET A 46 15.62 -8.98 17.99
C MET A 46 16.43 -7.70 17.75
N TYR A 47 16.19 -6.64 18.54
CA TYR A 47 16.91 -5.38 18.41
C TYR A 47 18.34 -5.44 18.97
N ASP A 48 18.72 -6.52 19.65
CA ASP A 48 20.09 -6.75 20.14
C ASP A 48 21.01 -7.32 19.04
N ASP A 49 20.53 -7.59 17.83
CA ASP A 49 21.36 -7.99 16.70
C ASP A 49 22.34 -6.85 16.33
N PRO A 50 23.68 -7.07 16.42
CA PRO A 50 24.67 -6.02 16.13
C PRO A 50 24.58 -5.44 14.71
N ARG A 51 24.14 -6.26 13.74
CA ARG A 51 23.93 -5.83 12.35
C ARG A 51 22.79 -4.80 12.26
N LEU A 52 21.72 -5.03 13.06
CA LEU A 52 20.57 -4.15 13.14
C LEU A 52 20.88 -2.86 13.90
N GLN A 53 21.70 -2.91 14.96
CA GLN A 53 22.05 -1.73 15.75
C GLN A 53 22.69 -0.61 14.94
N ARG A 54 23.55 -0.94 13.95
CA ARG A 54 24.08 0.05 13.00
C ARG A 54 22.96 0.73 12.20
N ILE A 55 22.01 -0.04 11.72
CA ILE A 55 20.87 0.45 10.93
C ILE A 55 19.98 1.37 11.78
N LEU A 56 19.66 0.94 13.02
CA LEU A 56 18.87 1.74 13.94
C LEU A 56 19.55 3.08 14.28
N THR A 57 20.87 3.09 14.44
CA THR A 57 21.63 4.34 14.67
C THR A 57 21.53 5.30 13.49
N LEU A 58 21.61 4.79 12.24
CA LEU A 58 21.43 5.59 11.04
C LEU A 58 19.99 6.10 10.93
N GLU A 59 19.01 5.24 11.21
CA GLU A 59 17.59 5.58 11.20
C GLU A 59 17.29 6.70 12.21
N ASP A 60 17.77 6.60 13.45
CA ASP A 60 17.57 7.60 14.48
C ASP A 60 18.14 8.97 14.06
N SER A 61 19.33 8.99 13.49
CA SER A 61 19.98 10.23 13.00
C SER A 61 19.16 10.92 11.92
N ILE A 62 18.71 10.18 10.91
CA ILE A 62 17.87 10.71 9.82
C ILE A 62 16.52 11.16 10.34
N THR A 63 15.92 10.40 11.24
CA THR A 63 14.61 10.73 11.81
C THR A 63 14.65 12.04 12.60
N VAL A 64 15.72 12.30 13.35
CA VAL A 64 15.92 13.57 14.05
C VAL A 64 15.97 14.74 13.06
N GLU A 65 16.73 14.63 11.98
CA GLU A 65 16.82 15.68 10.96
C GLU A 65 15.47 15.89 10.23
N GLN A 66 14.83 14.80 9.84
CA GLN A 66 13.49 14.88 9.23
C GLN A 66 12.48 15.58 10.13
N ASN A 67 12.50 15.31 11.43
CA ASN A 67 11.59 15.96 12.38
C ASN A 67 11.85 17.48 12.50
N LYS A 68 13.10 17.92 12.48
CA LYS A 68 13.43 19.36 12.47
C LYS A 68 12.83 20.06 11.25
N ILE A 69 12.96 19.46 10.07
CA ILE A 69 12.40 19.98 8.82
C ILE A 69 10.88 19.95 8.86
N TYR A 70 10.30 18.83 9.31
CA TYR A 70 8.87 18.63 9.40
C TYR A 70 8.18 19.63 10.31
N ARG A 71 8.78 19.99 11.46
CA ARG A 71 8.26 21.05 12.36
C ARG A 71 8.13 22.38 11.64
N LYS A 72 9.11 22.74 10.79
CA LYS A 72 9.05 23.97 10.00
C LYS A 72 7.98 23.89 8.90
N LEU A 73 7.93 22.78 8.18
CA LEU A 73 6.89 22.53 7.19
C LEU A 73 5.49 22.66 7.82
N TYR A 74 5.29 22.03 8.96
CA TYR A 74 4.03 22.06 9.68
C TYR A 74 3.65 23.47 10.16
N TYR A 75 4.61 24.23 10.70
CA TYR A 75 4.39 25.63 11.08
C TYR A 75 3.85 26.45 9.90
N PHE A 76 4.49 26.39 8.74
CA PHE A 76 4.04 27.12 7.56
C PHE A 76 2.73 26.57 6.98
N ALA A 77 2.48 25.29 7.06
CA ALA A 77 1.23 24.68 6.63
C ALA A 77 0.03 25.18 7.44
N ASN A 78 0.20 25.40 8.75
CA ASN A 78 -0.86 25.95 9.62
C ASN A 78 -1.15 27.43 9.38
N LEU A 79 -0.24 28.15 8.76
CA LEU A 79 -0.47 29.55 8.37
C LEU A 79 -1.23 29.68 7.05
N ARG A 80 -1.54 28.57 6.37
CA ARG A 80 -2.24 28.57 5.09
C ARG A 80 -3.61 29.25 5.22
N GLY A 81 -3.88 30.19 4.34
CA GLY A 81 -5.13 30.99 4.37
C GLY A 81 -5.12 32.14 5.36
N THR A 82 -4.00 32.41 6.05
CA THR A 82 -3.80 33.58 6.92
C THR A 82 -2.94 34.64 6.22
N PRO A 83 -2.93 35.91 6.68
CA PRO A 83 -2.03 36.96 6.19
C PRO A 83 -0.54 36.61 6.31
N GLN A 84 -0.18 35.69 7.20
CA GLN A 84 1.19 35.21 7.44
C GLN A 84 1.56 34.00 6.57
N ALA A 85 0.69 33.56 5.67
CA ALA A 85 0.94 32.44 4.77
C ALA A 85 2.17 32.73 3.90
N ASN A 86 3.08 31.76 3.85
CA ASN A 86 4.28 31.84 3.02
C ASN A 86 4.40 30.56 2.18
N PRO A 87 3.85 30.55 0.94
CA PRO A 87 3.90 29.39 0.06
C PRO A 87 5.33 28.95 -0.29
N ASP A 88 6.26 29.90 -0.46
CA ASP A 88 7.64 29.58 -0.83
C ASP A 88 8.35 28.83 0.30
N SER A 89 8.17 29.27 1.55
CA SER A 89 8.70 28.57 2.71
C SER A 89 8.10 27.17 2.84
N MET A 90 6.79 27.02 2.60
CA MET A 90 6.12 25.73 2.65
C MET A 90 6.68 24.80 1.54
N MET A 91 6.85 25.30 0.34
CA MET A 91 7.42 24.54 -0.78
C MET A 91 8.88 24.15 -0.48
N TYR A 92 9.69 25.08 0.00
CA TYR A 92 11.08 24.82 0.39
C TYR A 92 11.20 23.69 1.43
N TYR A 93 10.43 23.77 2.53
CA TYR A 93 10.50 22.73 3.57
C TYR A 93 9.88 21.40 3.13
N ASN A 94 8.90 21.40 2.24
CA ASN A 94 8.38 20.17 1.64
C ASN A 94 9.43 19.50 0.76
N GLN A 95 10.16 20.27 -0.05
CA GLN A 95 11.27 19.75 -0.84
C GLN A 95 12.42 19.26 0.05
N ALA A 96 12.82 20.05 1.05
CA ALA A 96 13.86 19.67 2.00
C ALA A 96 13.50 18.36 2.74
N TYR A 97 12.24 18.19 3.17
CA TYR A 97 11.78 16.96 3.80
C TYR A 97 11.86 15.75 2.84
N SER A 98 11.45 15.93 1.60
CA SER A 98 11.49 14.86 0.59
C SER A 98 12.92 14.46 0.21
N GLN A 99 13.87 15.40 0.28
CA GLN A 99 15.30 15.18 0.02
C GLN A 99 16.08 14.71 1.24
N CYS A 100 15.53 14.86 2.46
CA CYS A 100 16.17 14.39 3.69
C CYS A 100 16.10 12.85 3.77
N ARG A 101 16.95 12.21 2.99
CA ARG A 101 17.08 10.75 2.90
C ARG A 101 18.55 10.39 3.01
N SER A 102 18.83 9.21 3.56
CA SER A 102 20.17 8.63 3.55
C SER A 102 20.22 7.48 2.56
N SER A 103 21.10 7.59 1.56
CA SER A 103 21.42 6.47 0.68
C SER A 103 22.07 5.34 1.48
N GLU A 104 22.94 5.67 2.44
CA GLU A 104 23.58 4.70 3.33
C GLU A 104 22.57 3.89 4.13
N LEU A 105 21.57 4.53 4.75
CA LEU A 105 20.49 3.81 5.45
C LEU A 105 19.70 2.92 4.49
N SER A 106 19.36 3.43 3.31
CA SER A 106 18.58 2.67 2.31
C SER A 106 19.33 1.44 1.83
N GLU A 107 20.63 1.57 1.59
CA GLU A 107 21.50 0.47 1.18
C GLU A 107 21.71 -0.53 2.32
N ALA A 108 21.98 -0.08 3.54
CA ALA A 108 22.16 -0.93 4.71
C ALA A 108 20.89 -1.73 5.02
N LEU A 109 19.70 -1.11 4.96
CA LEU A 109 18.42 -1.80 5.12
C LEU A 109 18.20 -2.82 4.01
N LYS A 110 18.50 -2.46 2.76
CA LYS A 110 18.36 -3.36 1.60
C LYS A 110 19.30 -4.55 1.73
N GLU A 111 20.56 -4.33 2.08
CA GLU A 111 21.54 -5.39 2.30
C GLU A 111 21.09 -6.31 3.42
N PHE A 112 20.80 -5.76 4.60
CA PHE A 112 20.36 -6.53 5.76
C PHE A 112 19.12 -7.37 5.46
N ARG A 113 18.08 -6.76 4.90
CA ARG A 113 16.84 -7.44 4.50
C ARG A 113 17.09 -8.60 3.54
N ASN A 114 18.09 -8.48 2.66
CA ASN A 114 18.36 -9.47 1.63
C ASN A 114 19.40 -10.52 2.01
N THR A 115 20.18 -10.31 3.07
CA THR A 115 21.31 -11.20 3.44
C THR A 115 21.24 -11.81 4.84
N ALA A 116 20.50 -11.18 5.77
CA ALA A 116 20.36 -11.70 7.12
C ALA A 116 19.28 -12.81 7.15
N ASP A 117 19.66 -14.00 6.69
CA ASP A 117 18.75 -15.15 6.52
C ASP A 117 18.28 -15.77 7.84
N ASP A 118 18.97 -15.48 8.92
CA ASP A 118 18.73 -15.91 10.30
C ASP A 118 18.04 -14.85 11.18
N SER A 119 17.69 -13.69 10.60
CA SER A 119 17.09 -12.58 11.33
C SER A 119 15.59 -12.47 11.10
N GLU A 120 14.81 -12.54 12.19
CA GLU A 120 13.37 -12.32 12.12
C GLU A 120 13.03 -10.86 11.80
N TYR A 121 13.87 -9.90 12.21
CA TYR A 121 13.72 -8.51 11.82
C TYR A 121 13.93 -8.32 10.31
N ALA A 122 14.90 -9.01 9.71
CA ALA A 122 15.10 -8.98 8.26
C ALA A 122 13.91 -9.58 7.52
N ALA A 123 13.30 -10.64 8.05
CA ALA A 123 12.08 -11.20 7.50
C ALA A 123 10.88 -10.25 7.62
N TRP A 124 10.76 -9.53 8.74
CA TRP A 124 9.75 -8.50 8.94
C TRP A 124 9.92 -7.32 7.98
N GLU A 125 11.15 -6.78 7.86
CA GLU A 125 11.49 -5.74 6.89
C GLU A 125 11.20 -6.19 5.46
N TYR A 126 11.50 -7.46 5.15
CA TYR A 126 11.20 -8.03 3.85
C TYR A 126 9.70 -8.09 3.59
N LEU A 127 8.90 -8.48 4.58
CA LEU A 127 7.44 -8.48 4.47
C LEU A 127 6.88 -7.09 4.16
N GLN A 128 7.47 -6.02 4.73
CA GLN A 128 7.05 -4.64 4.44
C GLN A 128 7.43 -4.17 3.01
N ALA A 129 8.45 -4.79 2.42
CA ALA A 129 9.00 -4.38 1.13
C ALA A 129 8.61 -5.32 -0.04
N VAL A 130 8.02 -6.46 0.25
CA VAL A 130 7.77 -7.54 -0.72
C VAL A 130 6.83 -7.12 -1.86
N ASN A 131 6.01 -6.10 -1.64
CA ASN A 131 5.14 -5.52 -2.68
C ASN A 131 5.88 -4.83 -3.84
N ARG A 132 7.19 -4.67 -3.72
CA ARG A 132 8.05 -4.00 -4.72
C ARG A 132 8.82 -4.98 -5.58
N VAL A 133 8.62 -6.27 -5.38
CA VAL A 133 9.32 -7.34 -6.08
C VAL A 133 8.33 -8.31 -6.71
N SER A 134 8.76 -9.06 -7.71
CA SER A 134 7.98 -10.13 -8.33
C SER A 134 7.80 -11.32 -7.36
N TYR A 135 6.82 -12.19 -7.66
CA TYR A 135 6.68 -13.44 -6.93
C TYR A 135 7.96 -14.30 -6.98
N SER A 136 8.61 -14.40 -8.13
CA SER A 136 9.83 -15.20 -8.27
C SER A 136 10.96 -14.71 -7.37
N GLU A 137 11.21 -13.41 -7.32
CA GLU A 137 12.21 -12.82 -6.42
C GLU A 137 11.83 -13.02 -4.95
N ALA A 138 10.54 -12.86 -4.62
CA ALA A 138 10.05 -13.05 -3.27
C ALA A 138 10.17 -14.53 -2.82
N ALA A 139 9.83 -15.46 -3.69
CA ALA A 139 9.95 -16.90 -3.43
C ALA A 139 11.42 -17.32 -3.27
N GLU A 140 12.31 -16.85 -4.14
CA GLU A 140 13.75 -17.09 -4.03
C GLU A 140 14.29 -16.59 -2.70
N ARG A 141 13.97 -15.35 -2.32
CA ARG A 141 14.38 -14.80 -1.02
C ARG A 141 13.87 -15.63 0.15
N PHE A 142 12.62 -16.07 0.11
CA PHE A 142 12.03 -16.90 1.16
C PHE A 142 12.75 -18.24 1.32
N THR A 143 13.24 -18.85 0.21
CA THR A 143 13.96 -20.13 0.29
C THR A 143 15.22 -20.03 1.15
N ARG A 144 15.90 -18.89 1.18
CA ARG A 144 17.16 -18.66 1.91
C ARG A 144 16.97 -18.48 3.42
N PHE A 145 15.78 -18.07 3.90
CA PHE A 145 15.53 -17.98 5.34
C PHE A 145 15.74 -19.32 6.04
N THR A 146 16.31 -19.29 7.23
CA THR A 146 16.51 -20.51 8.04
C THR A 146 15.18 -21.18 8.40
N PRO A 147 15.18 -22.48 8.74
CA PRO A 147 13.97 -23.18 9.17
C PRO A 147 13.27 -22.50 10.37
N GLU A 148 14.04 -21.93 11.30
CA GLU A 148 13.54 -21.20 12.47
C GLU A 148 12.75 -19.97 12.03
N ILE A 149 13.30 -19.17 11.09
CA ILE A 149 12.62 -17.99 10.56
C ILE A 149 11.36 -18.39 9.79
N LYS A 150 11.44 -19.41 8.92
CA LYS A 150 10.26 -19.91 8.19
C LYS A 150 9.13 -20.36 9.10
N SER A 151 9.45 -20.97 10.24
CA SER A 151 8.48 -21.43 11.24
C SER A 151 8.00 -20.32 12.19
N SER A 152 8.61 -19.14 12.16
CA SER A 152 8.19 -17.99 12.96
C SER A 152 6.84 -17.42 12.49
N THR A 153 6.24 -16.54 13.28
CA THR A 153 5.00 -15.86 12.90
C THR A 153 5.16 -15.06 11.60
N ILE A 154 6.29 -14.40 11.42
CA ILE A 154 6.59 -13.63 10.22
C ILE A 154 6.85 -14.55 9.03
N GLY A 155 7.59 -15.64 9.22
CA GLY A 155 7.83 -16.63 8.19
C GLY A 155 6.54 -17.22 7.63
N ARG A 156 5.60 -17.60 8.51
CA ARG A 156 4.28 -18.09 8.09
C ARG A 156 3.46 -17.03 7.33
N LYS A 157 3.53 -15.76 7.76
CA LYS A 157 2.87 -14.65 7.02
C LYS A 157 3.47 -14.46 5.63
N LEU A 158 4.80 -14.51 5.52
CA LEU A 158 5.48 -14.45 4.21
C LEU A 158 5.07 -15.63 3.32
N GLU A 159 5.02 -16.84 3.86
CA GLU A 159 4.59 -18.02 3.11
C GLU A 159 3.15 -17.88 2.59
N GLN A 160 2.23 -17.41 3.44
CA GLN A 160 0.84 -17.15 3.03
C GLN A 160 0.79 -16.09 1.93
N LEU A 161 1.52 -14.99 2.09
CA LEU A 161 1.58 -13.93 1.08
C LEU A 161 2.15 -14.42 -0.24
N LEU A 162 3.18 -15.26 -0.22
CA LEU A 162 3.72 -15.88 -1.44
C LEU A 162 2.69 -16.76 -2.17
N LYS A 163 1.84 -17.48 -1.45
CA LYS A 163 0.74 -18.24 -2.06
C LYS A 163 -0.24 -17.32 -2.77
N VAL A 164 -0.61 -16.20 -2.13
CA VAL A 164 -1.48 -15.19 -2.75
C VAL A 164 -0.81 -14.57 -3.97
N MET A 165 0.43 -14.10 -3.84
CA MET A 165 1.18 -13.50 -4.95
C MET A 165 1.26 -14.45 -6.15
N LYS A 166 1.53 -15.74 -5.91
CA LYS A 166 1.56 -16.74 -6.96
C LYS A 166 0.24 -16.84 -7.71
N ASN A 167 -0.88 -16.87 -6.99
CA ASN A 167 -2.20 -17.05 -7.58
C ASN A 167 -2.61 -15.88 -8.47
N ILE A 168 -2.16 -14.66 -8.14
CA ILE A 168 -2.53 -13.44 -8.88
C ILE A 168 -1.51 -13.04 -9.96
N GLU A 169 -0.42 -13.79 -10.13
CA GLU A 169 0.57 -13.55 -11.19
C GLU A 169 -0.03 -13.79 -12.58
N PRO A 170 0.42 -13.06 -13.62
CA PRO A 170 0.02 -13.32 -14.98
C PRO A 170 0.25 -14.79 -15.40
N GLY A 171 -0.75 -15.37 -16.03
CA GLY A 171 -0.80 -16.79 -16.45
C GLY A 171 -1.49 -17.72 -15.45
N ASN A 172 -1.64 -17.32 -14.19
CA ASN A 172 -2.30 -18.12 -13.15
C ASN A 172 -3.79 -17.78 -13.03
N THR A 173 -4.53 -18.65 -12.35
CA THR A 173 -5.94 -18.45 -12.03
C THR A 173 -6.03 -17.93 -10.61
N PRO A 174 -6.56 -16.71 -10.39
CA PRO A 174 -6.75 -16.17 -9.04
C PRO A 174 -7.80 -16.94 -8.27
N SER A 175 -7.78 -16.82 -6.96
CA SER A 175 -8.77 -17.45 -6.07
C SER A 175 -10.17 -16.97 -6.39
N GLU A 176 -11.14 -17.90 -6.36
CA GLU A 176 -12.56 -17.56 -6.49
C GLU A 176 -13.01 -16.73 -5.29
N PHE A 177 -13.91 -15.79 -5.53
CA PHE A 177 -14.55 -15.00 -4.48
C PHE A 177 -16.04 -14.85 -4.73
N THR A 178 -16.79 -14.55 -3.66
CA THR A 178 -18.13 -14.00 -3.73
C THR A 178 -18.17 -12.77 -2.81
N VAL A 179 -18.57 -11.63 -3.36
CA VAL A 179 -18.62 -10.34 -2.67
C VAL A 179 -19.99 -9.70 -2.78
N ILE A 180 -20.26 -8.73 -1.93
CA ILE A 180 -21.48 -7.93 -1.91
C ILE A 180 -21.15 -6.54 -2.45
N THR A 181 -21.84 -6.14 -3.49
CA THR A 181 -21.68 -4.83 -4.14
C THR A 181 -22.35 -3.69 -3.36
N SER A 182 -22.09 -2.47 -3.75
CA SER A 182 -22.68 -1.26 -3.13
C SER A 182 -24.20 -1.20 -3.22
N ASP A 183 -24.80 -1.84 -4.21
CA ASP A 183 -26.26 -2.00 -4.41
C ASP A 183 -26.82 -3.30 -3.79
N SER A 184 -26.02 -3.97 -2.95
CA SER A 184 -26.37 -5.22 -2.24
C SER A 184 -26.54 -6.45 -3.13
N ALA A 185 -26.11 -6.40 -4.40
CA ALA A 185 -26.05 -7.59 -5.23
C ALA A 185 -24.90 -8.51 -4.79
N ARG A 186 -25.10 -9.81 -4.96
CA ARG A 186 -24.09 -10.83 -4.69
C ARG A 186 -23.46 -11.26 -6.00
N ILE A 187 -22.16 -11.08 -6.16
CA ILE A 187 -21.43 -11.42 -7.37
C ILE A 187 -20.19 -12.26 -7.05
N SER A 188 -19.87 -13.15 -7.96
CA SER A 188 -18.70 -14.04 -7.87
C SER A 188 -17.75 -13.80 -9.04
N LEU A 189 -16.47 -14.13 -8.88
CA LEU A 189 -15.51 -14.04 -9.98
C LEU A 189 -15.96 -14.88 -11.19
N SER A 190 -16.56 -16.04 -10.93
CA SER A 190 -17.09 -16.94 -11.96
C SER A 190 -18.20 -16.34 -12.82
N ASP A 191 -18.94 -15.33 -12.34
CA ASP A 191 -19.99 -14.64 -13.10
C ASP A 191 -19.45 -13.84 -14.30
N TYR A 192 -18.14 -13.61 -14.31
CA TYR A 192 -17.44 -12.91 -15.38
C TYR A 192 -16.78 -13.84 -16.40
N ARG A 193 -17.02 -15.15 -16.33
CA ARG A 193 -16.51 -16.09 -17.35
C ARG A 193 -17.04 -15.74 -18.74
N GLY A 194 -16.17 -15.83 -19.74
CA GLY A 194 -16.48 -15.40 -21.11
C GLY A 194 -16.28 -13.90 -21.37
N LYS A 195 -15.91 -13.11 -20.35
CA LYS A 195 -15.62 -11.70 -20.48
C LYS A 195 -14.19 -11.37 -20.01
N TYR A 196 -13.62 -10.29 -20.54
CA TYR A 196 -12.43 -9.67 -19.94
C TYR A 196 -12.84 -8.86 -18.74
N LEU A 197 -12.33 -9.18 -17.55
CA LEU A 197 -12.64 -8.48 -16.32
C LEU A 197 -11.44 -7.66 -15.86
N LEU A 198 -11.64 -6.37 -15.62
CA LEU A 198 -10.72 -5.53 -14.87
C LEU A 198 -11.13 -5.48 -13.40
N ILE A 199 -10.34 -6.05 -12.52
CA ILE A 199 -10.39 -5.76 -11.08
C ILE A 199 -9.65 -4.45 -10.86
N TYR A 200 -10.36 -3.45 -10.35
CA TYR A 200 -9.88 -2.09 -10.15
C TYR A 200 -9.97 -1.70 -8.68
N HIS A 201 -8.85 -1.82 -7.93
CA HIS A 201 -8.79 -1.33 -6.55
C HIS A 201 -8.33 0.14 -6.56
N TRP A 202 -9.13 1.03 -6.00
CA TRP A 202 -8.93 2.46 -6.04
C TRP A 202 -9.06 3.14 -4.68
N GLY A 203 -8.49 4.33 -4.52
CA GLY A 203 -8.62 5.17 -3.32
C GLY A 203 -8.84 6.63 -3.68
N TYR A 204 -9.73 7.28 -2.96
CA TYR A 204 -10.00 8.71 -3.10
C TYR A 204 -8.76 9.53 -2.74
N GLY A 205 -8.50 10.60 -3.49
CA GLY A 205 -7.35 11.47 -3.27
C GLY A 205 -5.99 10.92 -3.74
N CYS A 206 -5.95 9.68 -4.27
CA CYS A 206 -4.73 9.15 -4.86
C CYS A 206 -4.50 9.73 -6.28
N PRO A 207 -3.35 10.37 -6.56
CA PRO A 207 -3.05 10.92 -7.89
C PRO A 207 -3.12 9.88 -9.02
N GLY A 208 -2.70 8.63 -8.75
CA GLY A 208 -2.80 7.54 -9.72
C GLY A 208 -4.24 7.17 -10.04
N THR A 209 -5.13 7.16 -9.04
CA THR A 209 -6.57 6.97 -9.23
C THR A 209 -7.16 8.11 -10.06
N THR A 210 -6.89 9.36 -9.69
CA THR A 210 -7.35 10.55 -10.43
C THR A 210 -6.90 10.53 -11.89
N TRP A 211 -5.69 10.04 -12.16
CA TRP A 211 -5.17 9.92 -13.51
C TRP A 211 -5.83 8.80 -14.31
N VAL A 212 -6.01 7.61 -13.73
CA VAL A 212 -6.47 6.42 -14.47
C VAL A 212 -7.98 6.35 -14.60
N HIS A 213 -8.74 6.77 -13.59
CA HIS A 213 -10.20 6.58 -13.54
C HIS A 213 -10.95 7.18 -14.75
N PRO A 214 -10.72 8.45 -15.18
CA PRO A 214 -11.40 8.99 -16.36
C PRO A 214 -11.07 8.24 -17.65
N ARG A 215 -9.90 7.59 -17.70
CA ARG A 215 -9.47 6.77 -18.83
C ARG A 215 -10.16 5.41 -18.83
N LEU A 216 -10.40 4.84 -17.65
CA LEU A 216 -11.17 3.60 -17.52
C LEU A 216 -12.64 3.81 -17.88
N LEU A 217 -13.23 4.96 -17.55
CA LEU A 217 -14.59 5.31 -17.99
C LEU A 217 -14.71 5.26 -19.52
N LYS A 218 -13.73 5.82 -20.26
CA LYS A 218 -13.71 5.77 -21.72
C LYS A 218 -13.54 4.36 -22.27
N LEU A 219 -12.65 3.55 -21.67
CA LEU A 219 -12.48 2.16 -22.08
C LEU A 219 -13.76 1.33 -21.80
N TYR A 220 -14.43 1.59 -20.68
CA TYR A 220 -15.68 0.91 -20.36
C TYR A 220 -16.77 1.27 -21.37
N GLU A 221 -16.96 2.54 -21.70
CA GLU A 221 -17.90 3.01 -22.71
C GLU A 221 -17.64 2.36 -24.10
N GLU A 222 -16.35 2.20 -24.48
CA GLU A 222 -15.97 1.67 -25.79
C GLU A 222 -16.08 0.16 -25.90
N TYR A 223 -15.81 -0.59 -24.79
CA TYR A 223 -15.63 -2.05 -24.86
C TYR A 223 -16.65 -2.86 -24.02
N HIS A 224 -17.47 -2.22 -23.18
CA HIS A 224 -18.41 -2.94 -22.33
C HIS A 224 -19.34 -3.87 -23.13
N ASP A 225 -19.98 -3.34 -24.18
CA ASP A 225 -20.89 -4.11 -25.04
C ASP A 225 -20.17 -5.20 -25.86
N LYS A 226 -18.83 -5.16 -25.88
CA LYS A 226 -18.00 -6.13 -26.58
C LYS A 226 -17.45 -7.22 -25.64
N GLY A 227 -17.84 -7.22 -24.36
CA GLY A 227 -17.43 -8.22 -23.38
C GLY A 227 -16.30 -7.80 -22.45
N PHE A 228 -16.09 -6.49 -22.23
CA PHE A 228 -15.22 -5.97 -21.19
C PHE A 228 -16.03 -5.52 -19.98
N GLU A 229 -15.60 -5.95 -18.80
CA GLU A 229 -16.23 -5.57 -17.54
C GLU A 229 -15.21 -4.98 -16.57
N ILE A 230 -15.68 -4.10 -15.68
CA ILE A 230 -14.90 -3.59 -14.56
C ILE A 230 -15.62 -3.94 -13.26
N LEU A 231 -14.87 -4.41 -12.28
CA LEU A 231 -15.31 -4.57 -10.90
C LEU A 231 -14.43 -3.71 -10.01
N GLY A 232 -15.03 -2.64 -9.44
CA GLY A 232 -14.33 -1.69 -8.58
C GLY A 232 -14.27 -2.16 -7.14
N PHE A 233 -13.12 -1.96 -6.48
CA PHE A 233 -12.92 -2.21 -5.05
C PHE A 233 -12.36 -0.95 -4.37
N THR A 234 -12.85 -0.63 -3.18
CA THR A 234 -12.31 0.49 -2.39
C THR A 234 -12.48 0.27 -0.89
N GLY A 235 -11.52 0.75 -0.11
CA GLY A 235 -11.61 0.85 1.34
C GLY A 235 -12.18 2.18 1.82
N ASP A 236 -12.43 3.13 0.92
CA ASP A 236 -12.96 4.44 1.26
C ASP A 236 -14.44 4.34 1.64
N LYS A 237 -14.87 5.22 2.55
CA LYS A 237 -16.29 5.37 2.86
C LYS A 237 -16.96 6.24 1.81
N GLN A 238 -18.14 5.82 1.38
CA GLN A 238 -18.98 6.65 0.54
C GLN A 238 -19.31 7.96 1.29
N PRO A 239 -19.08 9.13 0.70
CA PRO A 239 -19.46 10.39 1.33
C PRO A 239 -20.99 10.47 1.54
N GLU A 240 -21.42 10.93 2.72
CA GLU A 240 -22.84 11.09 3.04
C GLU A 240 -23.54 12.13 2.15
N THR A 241 -22.77 13.12 1.68
CA THR A 241 -23.26 14.18 0.77
C THR A 241 -22.26 14.36 -0.35
N LEU A 242 -22.54 13.77 -1.50
CA LEU A 242 -21.77 13.99 -2.72
C LEU A 242 -22.73 14.50 -3.79
N SER A 243 -22.45 15.71 -4.33
CA SER A 243 -23.17 16.18 -5.52
C SER A 243 -22.88 15.23 -6.68
N GLN A 244 -23.92 14.71 -7.31
CA GLN A 244 -23.77 13.79 -8.46
C GLN A 244 -23.08 14.45 -9.66
N ASP A 245 -23.04 15.77 -9.70
CA ASP A 245 -22.42 16.56 -10.78
C ASP A 245 -20.92 16.85 -10.54
N SER A 246 -20.34 16.34 -9.45
CA SER A 246 -18.92 16.54 -9.16
C SER A 246 -18.03 15.53 -9.91
N GLU A 247 -16.81 15.94 -10.28
CA GLU A 247 -15.79 15.01 -10.85
C GLU A 247 -15.52 13.82 -9.92
N VAL A 248 -15.72 14.02 -8.61
CA VAL A 248 -15.55 12.99 -7.58
C VAL A 248 -16.72 11.98 -7.62
N ALA A 249 -17.90 12.40 -8.09
CA ALA A 249 -19.07 11.52 -8.14
C ALA A 249 -18.81 10.26 -8.99
N SER A 250 -18.10 10.40 -10.10
CA SER A 250 -17.80 9.25 -10.97
C SER A 250 -16.98 8.15 -10.29
N LEU A 251 -16.20 8.46 -9.24
CA LEU A 251 -15.47 7.47 -8.45
C LEU A 251 -16.40 6.62 -7.58
N PHE A 252 -17.43 7.26 -6.99
CA PHE A 252 -18.35 6.58 -6.08
C PHE A 252 -19.59 6.03 -6.77
N TYR A 253 -19.92 6.54 -7.95
CA TYR A 253 -21.07 6.11 -8.78
C TYR A 253 -20.61 5.81 -10.22
N PRO A 254 -19.63 4.91 -10.41
CA PRO A 254 -19.19 4.51 -11.74
C PRO A 254 -20.28 3.68 -12.44
N PRO A 255 -20.21 3.48 -13.76
CA PRO A 255 -21.16 2.64 -14.51
C PRO A 255 -20.97 1.13 -14.26
N TRP A 256 -20.01 0.73 -13.47
CA TRP A 256 -19.70 -0.66 -13.11
C TRP A 256 -19.97 -0.95 -11.62
N ALA A 257 -20.03 -2.22 -11.28
CA ALA A 257 -20.23 -2.66 -9.90
C ALA A 257 -19.05 -2.25 -9.00
N THR A 258 -19.36 -1.76 -7.79
CA THR A 258 -18.37 -1.37 -6.79
C THR A 258 -18.57 -2.16 -5.50
N VAL A 259 -17.45 -2.58 -4.90
CA VAL A 259 -17.38 -3.35 -3.65
C VAL A 259 -16.60 -2.55 -2.61
N TYR A 260 -17.21 -2.37 -1.43
CA TYR A 260 -16.56 -1.71 -0.30
C TYR A 260 -15.83 -2.74 0.56
N THR A 261 -14.48 -2.72 0.52
CA THR A 261 -13.63 -3.69 1.25
C THR A 261 -13.58 -3.43 2.75
N ASN A 262 -14.02 -2.27 3.22
CA ASN A 262 -14.18 -1.95 4.64
C ASN A 262 -15.44 -2.56 5.28
N GLN A 263 -16.33 -3.16 4.50
CA GLN A 263 -17.45 -3.95 4.99
C GLN A 263 -16.94 -5.35 5.39
N LYS A 264 -17.46 -5.86 6.51
CA LYS A 264 -17.00 -7.13 7.12
C LYS A 264 -17.07 -8.30 6.14
N GLU A 265 -18.13 -8.36 5.36
CA GLU A 265 -18.43 -9.42 4.39
C GLU A 265 -17.43 -9.46 3.23
N ASN A 266 -16.80 -8.32 2.92
CA ASN A 266 -15.88 -8.14 1.80
C ASN A 266 -14.42 -7.97 2.24
N SER A 267 -14.14 -7.90 3.56
CA SER A 267 -12.81 -7.53 4.08
C SER A 267 -11.70 -8.51 3.68
N PHE A 268 -12.03 -9.78 3.43
CA PHE A 268 -11.08 -10.82 3.05
C PHE A 268 -10.41 -10.56 1.68
N ILE A 269 -11.12 -9.85 0.78
CA ILE A 269 -10.67 -9.70 -0.61
C ILE A 269 -9.36 -8.92 -0.73
N ALA A 270 -9.12 -7.98 0.19
CA ALA A 270 -7.89 -7.19 0.21
C ALA A 270 -6.66 -8.06 0.45
N ASP A 271 -6.78 -9.08 1.30
CA ASP A 271 -5.72 -10.03 1.59
C ASP A 271 -5.59 -11.07 0.46
N ASP A 272 -6.70 -11.65 -0.01
CA ASP A 272 -6.70 -12.70 -1.04
C ASP A 272 -6.24 -12.22 -2.42
N TYR A 273 -6.39 -10.91 -2.70
CA TYR A 273 -5.96 -10.28 -3.95
C TYR A 273 -4.79 -9.33 -3.76
N TYR A 274 -4.23 -9.31 -2.55
CA TYR A 274 -3.09 -8.50 -2.19
C TYR A 274 -3.25 -7.03 -2.64
N PHE A 275 -4.30 -6.37 -2.14
CA PHE A 275 -4.55 -4.95 -2.38
C PHE A 275 -3.65 -4.08 -1.49
N ASN A 276 -2.38 -4.02 -1.84
CA ASN A 276 -1.30 -3.38 -1.08
C ASN A 276 -1.03 -1.92 -1.48
N GLY A 277 -1.94 -1.30 -2.19
CA GLY A 277 -1.86 0.10 -2.63
C GLY A 277 -3.00 0.47 -3.57
N VAL A 278 -3.04 1.72 -4.01
CA VAL A 278 -4.01 2.26 -4.96
C VAL A 278 -3.32 3.14 -6.00
N PRO A 279 -3.79 3.12 -7.27
CA PRO A 279 -4.72 2.13 -7.80
C PRO A 279 -4.02 0.82 -8.13
N ILE A 280 -4.67 -0.32 -7.93
CA ILE A 280 -4.26 -1.60 -8.49
C ILE A 280 -5.22 -1.96 -9.61
N LEU A 281 -4.66 -2.37 -10.75
CA LEU A 281 -5.37 -2.89 -11.90
C LEU A 281 -4.95 -4.33 -12.13
N MET A 282 -5.92 -5.24 -12.28
CA MET A 282 -5.67 -6.64 -12.59
C MET A 282 -6.65 -7.10 -13.65
N VAL A 283 -6.14 -7.53 -14.78
CA VAL A 283 -6.95 -7.97 -15.92
C VAL A 283 -7.04 -9.48 -15.92
N ILE A 284 -8.25 -9.99 -16.00
CA ILE A 284 -8.57 -11.42 -16.05
C ILE A 284 -9.17 -11.75 -17.41
N SER A 285 -8.69 -12.84 -18.03
CA SER A 285 -9.18 -13.32 -19.32
C SER A 285 -10.57 -13.96 -19.22
N PRO A 286 -11.27 -14.19 -20.35
CA PRO A 286 -12.54 -14.92 -20.39
C PRO A 286 -12.46 -16.32 -19.75
N GLU A 287 -11.29 -16.98 -19.81
CA GLU A 287 -11.04 -18.29 -19.20
C GLU A 287 -10.74 -18.18 -17.69
N GLY A 288 -10.60 -16.96 -17.16
CA GLY A 288 -10.35 -16.69 -15.75
C GLY A 288 -8.89 -16.70 -15.35
N LYS A 289 -7.97 -16.42 -16.27
CA LYS A 289 -6.55 -16.29 -15.98
C LYS A 289 -6.17 -14.81 -15.85
N THR A 290 -5.29 -14.50 -14.93
CA THR A 290 -4.66 -13.18 -14.84
C THR A 290 -3.82 -12.94 -16.10
N LEU A 291 -4.06 -11.82 -16.78
CA LEU A 291 -3.28 -11.40 -17.95
C LEU A 291 -2.28 -10.30 -17.58
N LEU A 292 -2.73 -9.32 -16.81
CA LEU A 292 -1.94 -8.17 -16.39
C LEU A 292 -2.23 -7.86 -14.93
N ARG A 293 -1.23 -7.41 -14.19
CA ARG A 293 -1.40 -6.86 -12.84
C ARG A 293 -0.36 -5.78 -12.58
N GLY A 294 -0.78 -4.67 -12.01
CA GLY A 294 0.11 -3.57 -11.66
C GLY A 294 -0.65 -2.34 -11.19
N TYR A 295 0.08 -1.26 -11.07
CA TYR A 295 -0.47 0.06 -10.76
C TYR A 295 -0.95 0.77 -12.04
N SER A 296 -1.24 2.07 -11.97
CA SER A 296 -1.70 2.86 -13.13
C SER A 296 -0.85 2.71 -14.40
N GLY A 297 0.42 2.33 -14.28
CA GLY A 297 1.32 2.11 -15.43
C GLY A 297 0.91 0.99 -16.38
N ILE A 298 0.05 0.06 -15.93
CA ILE A 298 -0.47 -1.00 -16.84
C ILE A 298 -1.67 -0.54 -17.68
N TYR A 299 -2.09 0.72 -17.58
CA TYR A 299 -3.20 1.24 -18.39
C TYR A 299 -2.93 1.10 -19.90
N GLN A 300 -1.72 1.43 -20.36
CA GLN A 300 -1.39 1.34 -21.78
C GLN A 300 -1.39 -0.13 -22.28
N PRO A 301 -0.73 -1.10 -21.59
CA PRO A 301 -0.89 -2.52 -21.91
C PRO A 301 -2.34 -3.02 -21.90
N LEU A 302 -3.18 -2.55 -20.95
CA LEU A 302 -4.60 -2.90 -20.92
C LEU A 302 -5.32 -2.38 -22.18
N LYS A 303 -5.10 -1.13 -22.54
CA LYS A 303 -5.70 -0.53 -23.74
C LYS A 303 -5.32 -1.31 -25.00
N GLU A 304 -4.03 -1.59 -25.19
CA GLU A 304 -3.52 -2.38 -26.33
C GLU A 304 -4.12 -3.79 -26.38
N LEU A 305 -4.30 -4.42 -25.21
CA LEU A 305 -4.96 -5.72 -25.12
C LEU A 305 -6.42 -5.64 -25.63
N LEU A 306 -7.21 -4.66 -25.16
CA LEU A 306 -8.61 -4.50 -25.56
C LEU A 306 -8.73 -4.14 -27.06
N GLU A 307 -7.88 -3.25 -27.57
CA GLU A 307 -7.81 -2.93 -28.98
C GLU A 307 -7.53 -4.16 -29.85
N LYS A 308 -6.60 -5.01 -29.43
CA LYS A 308 -6.23 -6.24 -30.14
C LYS A 308 -7.35 -7.28 -30.13
N GLU A 309 -7.98 -7.49 -28.98
CA GLU A 309 -8.94 -8.58 -28.79
C GLU A 309 -10.38 -8.18 -29.18
N MET A 310 -10.75 -6.88 -29.09
CA MET A 310 -12.10 -6.37 -29.24
C MET A 310 -12.22 -5.21 -30.24
N GLY A 311 -11.12 -4.70 -30.76
CA GLY A 311 -11.10 -3.54 -31.67
C GLY A 311 -11.48 -3.85 -33.13
N LYS A 312 -11.96 -5.08 -33.42
CA LYS A 312 -12.37 -5.53 -34.76
C LYS A 312 -13.83 -5.25 -35.05
#